data_4fbbe4ee68795278cfb217dd53e98896
#
_entry.id   4fbbe4ee68795278cfb217dd53e98896
#
_cell.length_a   1.000
_cell.length_b   1.000
_cell.length_c   1.000
_cell.angle_alpha   90.00
_cell.angle_beta   90.00
_cell.angle_gamma   90.00
#
_symmetry.space_group_name_H-M   'P 1'
#
loop_
_entity.id
_entity.type
_entity.pdbx_description
1 polymer ?
#
loop_
_entity_poly.entity_id
_entity_poly.type
_entity_poly.pdbx_seq_one_letter_code
_entity_poly.pdbx_strand_id
1 'polypeptide(L)'
;MKEYFFQNWREDQYTPYTEYEIKDDDFRNLFSICERYSTVLCLSFGRSHKDIREKLKKYELSKEESLPFAANATWKAWDALNKDYHTENIFYHICPELMQIISEMGEYNLANFSRFDNPDNPEDPTFFRSDASIFFHPVVHEGMALLCARDDEDVSTIVCRPGWD
;
A
#
# COMPACT_ATOMS: atom_id res chain seq x y z
N MET A 1 9.28 -18.03 -3.76
CA MET A 1 8.74 -16.66 -3.69
C MET A 1 9.68 -15.75 -4.43
N LYS A 2 9.17 -14.91 -5.31
CA LYS A 2 9.92 -13.90 -6.05
C LYS A 2 9.59 -12.52 -5.52
N GLU A 3 10.60 -11.68 -5.42
CA GLU A 3 10.46 -10.28 -5.01
C GLU A 3 10.73 -9.40 -6.23
N TYR A 4 9.83 -8.44 -6.45
CA TYR A 4 9.95 -7.42 -7.48
C TYR A 4 9.98 -6.08 -6.81
N PHE A 5 10.92 -5.25 -7.21
CA PHE A 5 11.12 -3.93 -6.63
C PHE A 5 10.72 -2.86 -7.64
N PHE A 6 9.83 -1.96 -7.21
CA PHE A 6 9.44 -0.79 -7.99
C PHE A 6 10.18 0.44 -7.48
N GLN A 7 10.69 1.24 -8.42
CA GLN A 7 11.28 2.52 -8.11
C GLN A 7 11.03 3.49 -9.26
N ASN A 8 10.44 4.65 -8.94
CA ASN A 8 10.12 5.67 -9.93
C ASN A 8 11.10 6.86 -9.93
N TRP A 9 12.12 6.86 -9.07
CA TRP A 9 13.19 7.84 -9.10
C TRP A 9 14.56 7.16 -9.02
N ARG A 10 15.59 7.82 -9.51
CA ARG A 10 16.97 7.35 -9.45
C ARG A 10 17.83 8.36 -8.69
N GLU A 11 18.70 7.88 -7.83
CA GLU A 11 19.65 8.70 -7.08
C GLU A 11 20.70 9.32 -8.00
N ASP A 12 20.95 8.70 -9.16
CA ASP A 12 21.94 9.20 -10.09
C ASP A 12 21.33 10.32 -10.94
N GLN A 13 21.88 11.52 -10.81
CA GLN A 13 21.48 12.70 -11.54
C GLN A 13 21.83 12.68 -13.04
N TYR A 14 22.44 11.61 -13.52
CA TYR A 14 22.89 11.45 -14.92
C TYR A 14 21.96 10.57 -15.77
N THR A 15 21.08 9.81 -15.13
CA THR A 15 20.12 8.99 -15.86
C THR A 15 18.79 9.72 -16.01
N PRO A 16 18.21 9.78 -17.22
CA PRO A 16 16.91 10.40 -17.42
C PRO A 16 15.89 9.79 -16.47
N TYR A 17 15.27 10.64 -15.68
CA TYR A 17 14.16 10.31 -14.79
C TYR A 17 12.98 9.86 -15.66
N THR A 18 12.55 8.64 -15.53
CA THR A 18 11.27 8.21 -16.08
C THR A 18 10.23 8.38 -15.00
N GLU A 19 9.45 9.43 -15.08
CA GLU A 19 8.29 9.69 -14.21
C GLU A 19 7.17 8.68 -14.51
N TYR A 20 7.45 7.40 -14.27
CA TYR A 20 6.40 6.40 -14.37
C TYR A 20 5.61 6.39 -13.07
N GLU A 21 4.34 6.72 -13.15
CA GLU A 21 3.41 6.67 -12.03
C GLU A 21 2.47 5.48 -12.18
N ILE A 22 2.22 4.79 -11.07
CA ILE A 22 1.18 3.74 -11.00
C ILE A 22 -0.17 4.44 -10.83
N LYS A 23 -0.83 4.73 -11.94
CA LYS A 23 -2.13 5.42 -11.98
C LYS A 23 -3.05 4.84 -13.04
N ASP A 24 -4.33 5.24 -12.98
CA ASP A 24 -5.37 4.87 -13.94
C ASP A 24 -5.48 3.34 -14.12
N ASP A 25 -5.32 2.83 -15.32
CA ASP A 25 -5.46 1.40 -15.61
C ASP A 25 -4.38 0.55 -14.93
N ASP A 26 -3.16 1.07 -14.78
CA ASP A 26 -2.10 0.37 -14.06
C ASP A 26 -2.40 0.27 -12.56
N PHE A 27 -2.99 1.31 -11.97
CA PHE A 27 -3.48 1.27 -10.59
C PHE A 27 -4.62 0.25 -10.44
N ARG A 28 -5.61 0.28 -11.33
CA ARG A 28 -6.74 -0.67 -11.31
C ARG A 28 -6.25 -2.11 -11.42
N ASN A 29 -5.30 -2.37 -12.32
CA ASN A 29 -4.71 -3.68 -12.50
C ASN A 29 -3.96 -4.13 -11.23
N LEU A 30 -3.11 -3.28 -10.66
CA LEU A 30 -2.39 -3.58 -9.43
C LEU A 30 -3.35 -3.90 -8.28
N PHE A 31 -4.35 -3.05 -8.04
CA PHE A 31 -5.30 -3.25 -6.93
C PHE A 31 -6.21 -4.46 -7.14
N SER A 32 -6.59 -4.76 -8.37
CA SER A 32 -7.32 -6.00 -8.70
C SER A 32 -6.50 -7.26 -8.37
N ILE A 33 -5.21 -7.24 -8.65
CA ILE A 33 -4.31 -8.34 -8.33
C ILE A 33 -4.06 -8.41 -6.81
N CYS A 34 -3.89 -7.28 -6.14
CA CYS A 34 -3.82 -7.22 -4.68
C CYS A 34 -5.07 -7.82 -4.02
N GLU A 35 -6.26 -7.45 -4.50
CA GLU A 35 -7.53 -8.02 -4.02
C GLU A 35 -7.61 -9.53 -4.21
N ARG A 36 -7.11 -10.04 -5.34
CA ARG A 36 -7.11 -11.47 -5.66
C ARG A 36 -6.25 -12.30 -4.71
N TYR A 37 -5.08 -11.79 -4.33
CA TYR A 37 -4.08 -12.56 -3.59
C TYR A 37 -3.94 -12.15 -2.12
N SER A 38 -4.74 -11.20 -1.65
CA SER A 38 -4.68 -10.71 -0.28
C SER A 38 -6.04 -10.75 0.42
N THR A 39 -6.02 -10.80 1.73
CA THR A 39 -7.22 -10.82 2.57
C THR A 39 -7.29 -9.64 3.52
N VAL A 40 -6.16 -8.99 3.78
CA VAL A 40 -6.06 -7.86 4.71
C VAL A 40 -5.29 -6.71 4.07
N LEU A 41 -5.85 -5.51 4.21
CA LEU A 41 -5.25 -4.23 3.85
C LEU A 41 -4.85 -3.48 5.13
N CYS A 42 -3.61 -3.00 5.18
CA CYS A 42 -3.16 -2.06 6.20
C CYS A 42 -3.02 -0.66 5.61
N LEU A 43 -3.58 0.32 6.30
CA LEU A 43 -3.41 1.74 6.01
C LEU A 43 -2.77 2.45 7.21
N SER A 44 -1.88 3.40 6.95
CA SER A 44 -1.26 4.21 7.99
C SER A 44 -1.97 5.56 8.07
N PHE A 45 -2.50 5.89 9.26
CA PHE A 45 -3.29 7.09 9.50
C PHE A 45 -2.54 8.09 10.36
N GLY A 46 -2.58 9.35 9.94
CA GLY A 46 -2.21 10.49 10.78
C GLY A 46 -3.41 11.02 11.59
N ARG A 47 -3.17 12.04 12.41
CA ARG A 47 -4.21 12.65 13.27
C ARG A 47 -5.35 13.33 12.49
N SER A 48 -5.10 13.77 11.26
CA SER A 48 -6.06 14.47 10.41
C SER A 48 -7.09 13.57 9.72
N HIS A 49 -6.94 12.24 9.80
CA HIS A 49 -7.71 11.28 9.02
C HIS A 49 -8.96 10.73 9.74
N LYS A 50 -9.54 11.46 10.68
CA LYS A 50 -10.65 10.96 11.51
C LYS A 50 -11.88 10.55 10.69
N ASP A 51 -12.27 11.35 9.70
CA ASP A 51 -13.47 11.11 8.90
C ASP A 51 -13.34 9.85 8.05
N ILE A 52 -12.16 9.64 7.45
CA ILE A 52 -11.87 8.43 6.67
C ILE A 52 -11.85 7.20 7.57
N ARG A 53 -11.23 7.28 8.74
CA ARG A 53 -11.22 6.18 9.71
C ARG A 53 -12.63 5.79 10.12
N GLU A 54 -13.51 6.74 10.40
CA GLU A 54 -14.90 6.46 10.77
C GLU A 54 -15.66 5.80 9.61
N LYS A 55 -15.45 6.27 8.38
CA LYS A 55 -16.04 5.69 7.17
C LYS A 55 -15.63 4.23 6.94
N LEU A 56 -14.39 3.87 7.28
CA LEU A 56 -13.83 2.54 7.05
C LEU A 56 -14.00 1.58 8.24
N LYS A 57 -14.52 2.05 9.37
CA LYS A 57 -14.57 1.31 10.63
C LYS A 57 -15.27 -0.05 10.53
N LYS A 58 -16.32 -0.17 9.74
CA LYS A 58 -17.04 -1.42 9.55
C LYS A 58 -16.22 -2.55 8.91
N TYR A 59 -15.10 -2.21 8.26
CA TYR A 59 -14.19 -3.18 7.64
C TYR A 59 -12.99 -3.53 8.54
N GLU A 60 -12.83 -2.84 9.65
CA GLU A 60 -11.67 -2.97 10.54
C GLU A 60 -11.62 -4.34 11.21
N LEU A 61 -10.44 -4.96 11.23
CA LEU A 61 -10.18 -6.14 12.02
C LEU A 61 -10.28 -5.80 13.51
N SER A 62 -10.74 -6.77 14.32
CA SER A 62 -10.59 -6.69 15.77
C SER A 62 -9.11 -6.61 16.16
N LYS A 63 -8.82 -6.14 17.37
CA LYS A 63 -7.45 -6.08 17.88
C LYS A 63 -6.77 -7.46 17.84
N GLU A 64 -7.50 -8.51 18.22
CA GLU A 64 -7.00 -9.89 18.22
C GLU A 64 -6.69 -10.39 16.80
N GLU A 65 -7.60 -10.19 15.85
CA GLU A 65 -7.42 -10.57 14.45
C GLU A 65 -6.24 -9.84 13.80
N SER A 66 -5.94 -8.60 14.21
CA SER A 66 -4.86 -7.79 13.62
C SER A 66 -3.46 -8.18 14.08
N LEU A 67 -3.29 -8.91 15.19
CA LEU A 67 -1.99 -9.21 15.78
C LEU A 67 -0.99 -9.90 14.83
N PRO A 68 -1.35 -10.94 14.05
CA PRO A 68 -0.41 -11.57 13.13
C PRO A 68 0.09 -10.62 12.04
N PHE A 69 -0.77 -9.74 11.56
CA PHE A 69 -0.45 -8.75 10.52
C PHE A 69 0.42 -7.63 11.07
N ALA A 70 0.10 -7.15 12.27
CA ALA A 70 0.90 -6.13 12.96
C ALA A 70 2.33 -6.62 13.24
N ALA A 71 2.51 -7.89 13.58
CA ALA A 71 3.83 -8.49 13.79
C ALA A 71 4.69 -8.46 12.51
N ASN A 72 4.08 -8.54 11.33
CA ASN A 72 4.74 -8.49 10.03
C ASN A 72 4.79 -7.08 9.42
N ALA A 73 4.30 -6.07 10.11
CA ALA A 73 4.31 -4.67 9.68
C ALA A 73 5.26 -3.80 10.54
N THR A 74 6.28 -4.37 11.13
CA THR A 74 7.18 -3.69 12.08
C THR A 74 7.98 -2.55 11.45
N TRP A 75 8.28 -2.60 10.15
CA TRP A 75 8.95 -1.48 9.46
C TRP A 75 8.08 -0.20 9.41
N LYS A 76 6.77 -0.32 9.48
CA LYS A 76 5.84 0.82 9.57
C LYS A 76 5.90 1.53 10.94
N ALA A 77 6.63 0.96 11.90
CA ALA A 77 6.84 1.54 13.22
C ALA A 77 7.96 2.61 13.25
N TRP A 78 8.56 2.95 12.11
CA TRP A 78 9.59 3.98 12.02
C TRP A 78 9.15 5.31 12.61
N ASP A 79 7.89 5.63 12.47
CA ASP A 79 7.31 6.86 13.02
C ASP A 79 7.19 6.85 14.55
N ALA A 80 7.31 5.70 15.20
CA ALA A 80 7.32 5.59 16.67
C ALA A 80 8.55 6.24 17.32
N LEU A 81 9.63 6.42 16.56
CA LEU A 81 10.85 7.10 17.01
C LEU A 81 10.76 8.63 16.82
N ASN A 82 9.89 9.10 15.98
CA ASN A 82 9.68 10.52 15.73
C ASN A 82 8.42 10.98 16.48
N LYS A 83 8.60 11.59 17.67
CA LYS A 83 7.51 12.02 18.56
C LYS A 83 6.52 13.02 17.93
N ASP A 84 6.89 13.64 16.82
CA ASP A 84 6.07 14.63 16.11
C ASP A 84 5.12 13.99 15.07
N TYR A 85 5.35 12.72 14.72
CA TYR A 85 4.56 11.98 13.74
C TYR A 85 3.89 10.77 14.39
N HIS A 86 2.64 10.94 14.79
CA HIS A 86 1.82 9.81 15.24
C HIS A 86 1.08 9.22 14.04
N THR A 87 1.62 8.17 13.46
CA THR A 87 0.88 7.31 12.55
C THR A 87 0.36 6.09 13.31
N GLU A 88 -0.83 5.69 12.98
CA GLU A 88 -1.49 4.48 13.49
C GLU A 88 -1.77 3.56 12.30
N ASN A 89 -1.30 2.32 12.38
CA ASN A 89 -1.56 1.30 11.38
C ASN A 89 -2.88 0.60 11.72
N ILE A 90 -3.84 0.66 10.80
CA ILE A 90 -5.13 0.02 10.93
C ILE A 90 -5.27 -1.06 9.85
N PHE A 91 -5.80 -2.21 10.25
CA PHE A 91 -5.96 -3.39 9.40
C PHE A 91 -7.43 -3.62 9.07
N TYR A 92 -7.73 -3.90 7.82
CA TYR A 92 -9.06 -4.03 7.27
C TYR A 92 -9.25 -5.34 6.54
N HIS A 93 -10.43 -5.95 6.66
CA HIS A 93 -10.85 -7.05 5.79
C HIS A 93 -11.04 -6.55 4.35
N ILE A 94 -10.32 -7.15 3.41
CA ILE A 94 -10.49 -6.85 2.00
C ILE A 94 -11.82 -7.38 1.51
N CYS A 95 -12.60 -6.52 0.87
CA CYS A 95 -13.80 -6.87 0.12
C CYS A 95 -13.95 -5.89 -1.06
N PRO A 96 -14.75 -6.21 -2.09
CA PRO A 96 -14.93 -5.36 -3.26
C PRO A 96 -15.36 -3.93 -2.91
N GLU A 97 -16.25 -3.76 -1.93
CA GLU A 97 -16.72 -2.44 -1.48
C GLU A 97 -15.60 -1.60 -0.87
N LEU A 98 -14.77 -2.17 0.01
CA LEU A 98 -13.60 -1.50 0.57
C LEU A 98 -12.63 -1.08 -0.53
N MET A 99 -12.31 -1.98 -1.44
CA MET A 99 -11.36 -1.73 -2.53
C MET A 99 -11.84 -0.60 -3.46
N GLN A 100 -13.16 -0.51 -3.71
CA GLN A 100 -13.75 0.58 -4.45
C GLN A 100 -13.60 1.92 -3.72
N ILE A 101 -13.89 1.97 -2.42
CA ILE A 101 -13.76 3.17 -1.60
C ILE A 101 -12.31 3.66 -1.59
N ILE A 102 -11.34 2.76 -1.37
CA ILE A 102 -9.92 3.11 -1.34
C ILE A 102 -9.45 3.60 -2.71
N SER A 103 -9.85 2.95 -3.79
CA SER A 103 -9.47 3.34 -5.15
C SER A 103 -9.98 4.74 -5.51
N GLU A 104 -11.22 5.03 -5.21
CA GLU A 104 -11.83 6.35 -5.43
C GLU A 104 -11.18 7.43 -4.56
N MET A 105 -10.90 7.13 -3.30
CA MET A 105 -10.22 8.04 -2.37
C MET A 105 -8.83 8.43 -2.88
N GLY A 106 -8.07 7.49 -3.43
CA GLY A 106 -6.78 7.72 -4.06
C GLY A 106 -6.87 8.25 -5.50
N GLU A 107 -8.09 8.50 -6.02
CA GLU A 107 -8.29 8.94 -7.41
C GLU A 107 -7.56 8.05 -8.43
N TYR A 108 -7.52 6.74 -8.15
CA TYR A 108 -6.83 5.74 -8.98
C TYR A 108 -5.35 6.08 -9.25
N ASN A 109 -4.67 6.66 -8.26
CA ASN A 109 -3.25 7.00 -8.32
C ASN A 109 -2.56 6.63 -7.00
N LEU A 110 -1.56 5.75 -7.08
CA LEU A 110 -0.81 5.30 -5.90
C LEU A 110 -0.10 6.47 -5.19
N ALA A 111 0.38 7.47 -5.93
CA ALA A 111 1.05 8.64 -5.37
C ALA A 111 0.18 9.44 -4.38
N ASN A 112 -1.15 9.34 -4.49
CA ASN A 112 -2.07 10.02 -3.58
C ASN A 112 -2.15 9.39 -2.17
N PHE A 113 -1.49 8.26 -1.95
CA PHE A 113 -1.33 7.63 -0.63
C PHE A 113 -0.03 8.05 0.06
N SER A 114 0.32 9.30 -0.09
CA SER A 114 1.45 9.97 0.57
C SER A 114 0.97 11.26 1.24
N ARG A 115 1.32 11.45 2.51
CA ARG A 115 0.99 12.69 3.24
C ARG A 115 1.62 13.94 2.64
N PHE A 116 2.69 13.79 1.87
CA PHE A 116 3.36 14.92 1.21
C PHE A 116 2.59 15.40 -0.01
N ASP A 117 1.96 14.48 -0.74
CA ASP A 117 1.21 14.79 -1.96
C ASP A 117 -0.29 14.98 -1.68
N ASN A 118 -0.83 14.20 -0.74
CA ASN A 118 -2.22 14.31 -0.33
C ASN A 118 -2.38 14.04 1.19
N PRO A 119 -2.30 15.08 2.04
CA PRO A 119 -2.36 14.91 3.49
C PRO A 119 -3.71 14.44 4.02
N ASP A 120 -4.75 14.46 3.21
CA ASP A 120 -6.09 14.01 3.60
C ASP A 120 -6.27 12.49 3.45
N ASN A 121 -5.37 11.82 2.73
CA ASN A 121 -5.42 10.38 2.53
C ASN A 121 -4.49 9.64 3.50
N PRO A 122 -4.86 8.40 3.91
CA PRO A 122 -3.93 7.53 4.62
C PRO A 122 -2.77 7.12 3.71
N GLU A 123 -1.69 6.64 4.33
CA GLU A 123 -0.44 6.33 3.64
C GLU A 123 -0.24 4.82 3.42
N ASP A 124 0.56 4.51 2.41
CA ASP A 124 1.23 3.23 2.19
C ASP A 124 0.31 2.01 2.28
N PRO A 125 -0.69 1.87 1.38
CA PRO A 125 -1.60 0.74 1.38
C PRO A 125 -0.83 -0.58 1.23
N THR A 126 -0.75 -1.35 2.30
CA THR A 126 0.00 -2.61 2.36
C THR A 126 -0.95 -3.80 2.39
N PHE A 127 -0.72 -4.76 1.53
CA PHE A 127 -1.58 -5.92 1.32
C PHE A 127 -0.95 -7.19 1.87
N PHE A 128 -1.72 -7.92 2.66
CA PHE A 128 -1.30 -9.17 3.30
C PHE A 128 -2.18 -10.33 2.87
N ARG A 129 -1.54 -11.50 2.71
CA ARG A 129 -2.25 -12.77 2.54
C ARG A 129 -2.88 -13.23 3.85
N SER A 130 -3.73 -14.25 3.80
CA SER A 130 -4.39 -14.84 4.96
C SER A 130 -3.42 -15.40 6.01
N ASP A 131 -2.22 -15.79 5.61
CA ASP A 131 -1.15 -16.24 6.52
C ASP A 131 -0.29 -15.10 7.07
N ALA A 132 -0.74 -13.87 6.91
CA ALA A 132 -0.06 -12.64 7.30
C ALA A 132 1.26 -12.34 6.57
N SER A 133 1.60 -13.08 5.52
CA SER A 133 2.73 -12.72 4.65
C SER A 133 2.36 -11.53 3.77
N ILE A 134 3.36 -10.68 3.48
CA ILE A 134 3.17 -9.51 2.63
C ILE A 134 3.02 -9.94 1.17
N PHE A 135 2.04 -9.37 0.48
CA PHE A 135 1.92 -9.44 -0.96
C PHE A 135 2.47 -8.19 -1.63
N PHE A 136 1.99 -7.01 -1.22
CA PHE A 136 2.42 -5.72 -1.78
C PHE A 136 2.63 -4.70 -0.67
N HIS A 137 3.74 -3.98 -0.75
CA HIS A 137 4.11 -2.96 0.22
C HIS A 137 4.75 -1.76 -0.48
N PRO A 138 4.06 -0.63 -0.57
CA PRO A 138 4.64 0.62 -1.06
C PRO A 138 5.25 1.45 0.07
N VAL A 139 6.22 2.26 -0.28
CA VAL A 139 6.69 3.44 0.46
C VAL A 139 6.49 4.63 -0.48
N VAL A 140 5.27 5.14 -0.49
CA VAL A 140 4.78 6.01 -1.56
C VAL A 140 5.57 7.32 -1.64
N HIS A 141 5.89 7.93 -0.49
CA HIS A 141 6.65 9.19 -0.46
C HIS A 141 8.10 9.02 -0.95
N GLU A 142 8.62 7.80 -0.99
CA GLU A 142 9.94 7.49 -1.54
C GLU A 142 9.87 6.96 -2.98
N GLY A 143 8.67 6.89 -3.56
CA GLY A 143 8.47 6.39 -4.91
C GLY A 143 8.88 4.92 -5.09
N MET A 144 8.76 4.12 -4.02
CA MET A 144 9.17 2.72 -4.00
C MET A 144 8.02 1.79 -3.64
N ALA A 145 8.10 0.55 -4.12
CA ALA A 145 7.24 -0.53 -3.67
C ALA A 145 7.93 -1.89 -3.79
N LEU A 146 7.49 -2.82 -2.94
CA LEU A 146 7.89 -4.22 -2.99
C LEU A 146 6.67 -5.08 -3.29
N LEU A 147 6.78 -5.96 -4.27
CA LEU A 147 5.79 -6.98 -4.60
C LEU A 147 6.42 -8.36 -4.37
N CYS A 148 5.83 -9.14 -3.48
CA CYS A 148 6.30 -10.49 -3.14
C CYS A 148 5.33 -11.52 -3.73
N ALA A 149 5.68 -12.13 -4.85
CA ALA A 149 4.83 -13.11 -5.51
C ALA A 149 5.24 -14.56 -5.19
N ARG A 150 4.25 -15.44 -4.98
CA ARG A 150 4.45 -16.88 -4.93
C ARG A 150 4.44 -17.45 -6.35
N ASP A 151 4.90 -18.69 -6.52
CA ASP A 151 5.04 -19.31 -7.83
C ASP A 151 3.70 -19.54 -8.55
N ASP A 152 2.60 -19.61 -7.81
CA ASP A 152 1.23 -19.76 -8.30
C ASP A 152 0.49 -18.42 -8.45
N GLU A 153 1.13 -17.28 -8.17
CA GLU A 153 0.56 -15.94 -8.29
C GLU A 153 1.04 -15.25 -9.58
N ASP A 154 0.12 -14.97 -10.48
CA ASP A 154 0.43 -14.27 -11.73
C ASP A 154 0.42 -12.76 -11.52
N VAL A 155 1.60 -12.18 -11.54
CA VAL A 155 1.85 -10.73 -11.45
C VAL A 155 2.47 -10.15 -12.73
N SER A 156 2.52 -10.91 -13.79
CA SER A 156 3.21 -10.58 -15.04
C SER A 156 2.74 -9.25 -15.65
N THR A 157 1.45 -8.93 -15.53
CA THR A 157 0.86 -7.70 -16.07
C THR A 157 1.22 -6.45 -15.26
N ILE A 158 1.73 -6.60 -14.04
CA ILE A 158 2.25 -5.50 -13.21
C ILE A 158 3.73 -5.31 -13.50
N VAL A 159 4.51 -6.37 -13.32
CA VAL A 159 5.98 -6.29 -13.33
C VAL A 159 6.57 -6.08 -14.72
N CYS A 160 5.78 -6.22 -15.78
CA CYS A 160 6.19 -5.84 -17.14
C CYS A 160 6.17 -4.31 -17.38
N ARG A 161 5.65 -3.53 -16.44
CA ARG A 161 5.59 -2.07 -16.55
C ARG A 161 6.93 -1.43 -16.18
N PRO A 162 7.22 -0.21 -16.67
CA PRO A 162 8.44 0.49 -16.29
C PRO A 162 8.57 0.68 -14.78
N GLY A 163 9.79 0.68 -14.27
CA GLY A 163 10.10 0.89 -12.86
C GLY A 163 10.16 -0.37 -12.00
N TRP A 164 9.77 -1.52 -12.53
CA TRP A 164 9.89 -2.82 -11.83
C TRP A 164 11.16 -3.57 -12.24
N ASP A 165 11.87 -4.11 -11.22
CA ASP A 165 13.06 -4.98 -11.35
C ASP A 165 12.84 -6.32 -10.64
#